data_96cff2a26c50c6362eb55a7251fb9a13
#
_entry.id   96cff2a26c50c6362eb55a7251fb9a13
#
_cell.length_a   1.000
_cell.length_b   1.000
_cell.length_c   1.000
_cell.angle_alpha   90.00
_cell.angle_beta   90.00
_cell.angle_gamma   90.00
#
_symmetry.space_group_name_H-M   'P 1'
#
loop_
_entity.id
_entity.type
_entity.pdbx_description
1 polymer ?
#
loop_
_entity_poly.entity_id
_entity_poly.type
_entity_poly.pdbx_seq_one_letter_code
_entity_poly.pdbx_strand_id
1 'polypeptide(L)'
;MKVHIIGGGNLGVSIALGLAKFSQKHQITITRRNTASILYLQELGITVATDNTLAIQEADLIILTIKPYQVDTVLTEILPVITNKTIASAVSGLSIENLQNKIGASHSAIRIMPNIAAQFGASATCIAFNEKNKEAAQPVVQLFQDLGTAPIIDEKLMDAATVLA
;
A
#
# COMPACT_ATOMS: atom_id res chain seq x y z
N MET A 1 6.77 7.37 9.45
CA MET A 1 5.33 7.09 9.20
C MET A 1 4.94 5.74 9.80
N LYS A 2 3.67 5.61 10.17
CA LYS A 2 3.03 4.32 10.45
C LYS A 2 2.37 3.80 9.17
N VAL A 3 2.89 2.70 8.65
CA VAL A 3 2.43 2.11 7.38
C VAL A 3 1.67 0.82 7.65
N HIS A 4 0.43 0.74 7.19
CA HIS A 4 -0.42 -0.42 7.35
C HIS A 4 -0.62 -1.11 6.00
N ILE A 5 -0.07 -2.30 5.83
CA ILE A 5 -0.16 -3.09 4.60
C ILE A 5 -1.25 -4.15 4.76
N ILE A 6 -2.33 -4.01 3.99
CA ILE A 6 -3.41 -4.99 3.96
C ILE A 6 -3.17 -5.95 2.80
N GLY A 7 -2.86 -7.20 3.13
CA GLY A 7 -2.56 -8.25 2.17
C GLY A 7 -1.12 -8.77 2.25
N GLY A 8 -0.84 -9.67 3.19
CA GLY A 8 0.47 -10.34 3.35
C GLY A 8 0.72 -11.42 2.28
N GLY A 9 0.46 -11.13 1.01
CA GLY A 9 0.91 -11.92 -0.13
C GLY A 9 2.34 -11.58 -0.55
N ASN A 10 2.83 -12.13 -1.68
CA ASN A 10 4.19 -11.92 -2.16
C ASN A 10 4.55 -10.43 -2.28
N LEU A 11 3.66 -9.63 -2.85
CA LEU A 11 3.89 -8.20 -3.03
C LEU A 11 3.92 -7.44 -1.69
N GLY A 12 2.91 -7.64 -0.83
CA GLY A 12 2.85 -6.98 0.47
C GLY A 12 4.04 -7.32 1.36
N VAL A 13 4.44 -8.58 1.38
CA VAL A 13 5.64 -9.05 2.08
C VAL A 13 6.91 -8.40 1.51
N SER A 14 7.04 -8.31 0.18
CA SER A 14 8.21 -7.67 -0.46
C SER A 14 8.32 -6.19 -0.11
N ILE A 15 7.19 -5.46 -0.05
CA ILE A 15 7.16 -4.06 0.39
C ILE A 15 7.57 -3.96 1.87
N ALA A 16 6.98 -4.80 2.75
CA ALA A 16 7.29 -4.79 4.18
C ALA A 16 8.77 -5.07 4.45
N LEU A 17 9.35 -6.09 3.79
CA LEU A 17 10.77 -6.43 3.89
C LEU A 17 11.67 -5.28 3.41
N GLY A 18 11.33 -4.69 2.26
CA GLY A 18 12.08 -3.56 1.72
C GLY A 18 12.06 -2.37 2.67
N LEU A 19 10.91 -1.99 3.20
CA LEU A 19 10.77 -0.89 4.16
C LEU A 19 11.56 -1.16 5.44
N ALA A 20 11.50 -2.37 6.00
CA ALA A 20 12.25 -2.72 7.20
C ALA A 20 13.77 -2.64 6.97
N LYS A 21 14.24 -2.98 5.78
CA LYS A 21 15.67 -3.02 5.45
C LYS A 21 16.23 -1.67 5.01
N PHE A 22 15.51 -0.95 4.13
CA PHE A 22 16.05 0.23 3.45
C PHE A 22 15.47 1.54 3.99
N SER A 23 14.40 1.49 4.77
CA SER A 23 13.71 2.67 5.30
C SER A 23 13.28 2.49 6.75
N GLN A 24 14.24 2.24 7.65
CA GLN A 24 14.04 1.90 9.09
C GLN A 24 13.29 2.97 9.91
N LYS A 25 12.91 4.08 9.29
CA LYS A 25 12.13 5.19 9.91
C LYS A 25 10.62 4.95 9.97
N HIS A 26 10.13 3.80 9.50
CA HIS A 26 8.70 3.46 9.45
C HIS A 26 8.33 2.37 10.47
N GLN A 27 7.16 2.52 11.07
CA GLN A 27 6.50 1.45 11.80
C GLN A 27 5.58 0.72 10.83
N ILE A 28 5.78 -0.58 10.69
CA ILE A 28 5.08 -1.38 9.67
C ILE A 28 4.16 -2.37 10.35
N THR A 29 2.90 -2.37 9.97
CA THR A 29 1.92 -3.41 10.26
C THR A 29 1.53 -4.09 8.95
N ILE A 30 1.53 -5.42 8.92
CA ILE A 30 1.05 -6.19 7.78
C ILE A 30 -0.03 -7.17 8.23
N THR A 31 -1.13 -7.24 7.47
CA THR A 31 -2.24 -8.13 7.80
C THR A 31 -2.45 -9.20 6.74
N ARG A 32 -2.86 -10.38 7.21
CA ARG A 32 -3.20 -11.54 6.38
C ARG A 32 -4.08 -12.49 7.17
N ARG A 33 -5.11 -13.08 6.54
CA ARG A 33 -6.02 -14.05 7.17
C ARG A 33 -5.32 -15.24 7.81
N ASN A 34 -4.28 -15.77 7.18
CA ASN A 34 -3.43 -16.81 7.76
C ASN A 34 -1.99 -16.28 7.82
N THR A 35 -1.53 -15.97 9.03
CA THR A 35 -0.24 -15.36 9.28
C THR A 35 0.93 -16.34 9.40
N ALA A 36 0.67 -17.64 9.51
CA ALA A 36 1.71 -18.65 9.80
C ALA A 36 2.95 -18.53 8.88
N SER A 37 2.74 -18.25 7.59
CA SER A 37 3.84 -18.15 6.61
C SER A 37 4.60 -16.82 6.65
N ILE A 38 4.14 -15.82 7.42
CA ILE A 38 4.75 -14.48 7.51
C ILE A 38 5.12 -14.08 8.95
N LEU A 39 4.97 -14.96 9.93
CA LEU A 39 5.31 -14.65 11.32
C LEU A 39 6.79 -14.29 11.53
N TYR A 40 7.68 -14.81 10.70
CA TYR A 40 9.11 -14.45 10.74
C TYR A 40 9.38 -12.95 10.55
N LEU A 41 8.43 -12.20 9.97
CA LEU A 41 8.55 -10.74 9.82
C LEU A 41 8.60 -10.02 11.17
N GLN A 42 8.09 -10.63 12.25
CA GLN A 42 8.14 -10.05 13.60
C GLN A 42 9.59 -9.91 14.11
N GLU A 43 10.50 -10.80 13.71
CA GLU A 43 11.93 -10.71 14.02
C GLU A 43 12.60 -9.47 13.39
N LEU A 44 11.97 -8.90 12.38
CA LEU A 44 12.42 -7.68 11.71
C LEU A 44 11.69 -6.41 12.22
N GLY A 45 10.96 -6.52 13.34
CA GLY A 45 10.22 -5.40 13.92
C GLY A 45 8.91 -5.05 13.21
N ILE A 46 8.40 -5.93 12.33
CA ILE A 46 7.13 -5.75 11.63
C ILE A 46 6.01 -6.35 12.45
N THR A 47 4.95 -5.58 12.72
CA THR A 47 3.74 -6.12 13.37
C THR A 47 2.95 -6.97 12.36
N VAL A 48 2.69 -8.22 12.73
CA VAL A 48 1.91 -9.16 11.91
C VAL A 48 0.59 -9.45 12.60
N ALA A 49 -0.54 -9.26 11.90
CA ALA A 49 -1.87 -9.47 12.44
C ALA A 49 -2.83 -10.13 11.43
N THR A 50 -3.94 -10.66 11.95
CA THR A 50 -5.05 -11.19 11.13
C THR A 50 -6.16 -10.16 10.96
N ASP A 51 -6.28 -9.22 11.88
CA ASP A 51 -7.31 -8.18 11.93
C ASP A 51 -6.83 -6.93 11.20
N ASN A 52 -7.54 -6.54 10.13
CA ASN A 52 -7.23 -5.35 9.35
C ASN A 52 -7.48 -4.05 10.10
N THR A 53 -8.28 -4.08 11.17
CA THR A 53 -8.59 -2.89 11.98
C THR A 53 -7.58 -2.64 13.10
N LEU A 54 -6.71 -3.61 13.39
CA LEU A 54 -5.69 -3.48 14.41
C LEU A 54 -4.72 -2.34 14.10
N ALA A 55 -4.68 -1.34 14.96
CA ALA A 55 -3.79 -0.17 14.84
C ALA A 55 -3.98 0.68 13.56
N ILE A 56 -4.99 0.39 12.71
CA ILE A 56 -5.19 1.10 11.44
C ILE A 56 -5.57 2.57 11.65
N GLN A 57 -6.23 2.89 12.78
CA GLN A 57 -6.56 4.27 13.14
C GLN A 57 -5.32 5.16 13.29
N GLU A 58 -4.19 4.57 13.68
CA GLU A 58 -2.93 5.27 13.84
C GLU A 58 -2.09 5.33 12.55
N ALA A 59 -2.49 4.60 11.52
CA ALA A 59 -1.74 4.56 10.27
C ALA A 59 -1.77 5.94 9.57
N ASP A 60 -0.62 6.37 9.08
CA ASP A 60 -0.50 7.53 8.18
C ASP A 60 -0.81 7.13 6.74
N LEU A 61 -0.43 5.90 6.38
CA LEU A 61 -0.59 5.33 5.04
C LEU A 61 -1.13 3.90 5.13
N ILE A 62 -2.20 3.62 4.38
CA ILE A 62 -2.75 2.28 4.17
C ILE A 62 -2.38 1.82 2.76
N ILE A 63 -1.74 0.67 2.63
CA ILE A 63 -1.38 0.07 1.34
C ILE A 63 -2.21 -1.17 1.10
N LEU A 64 -2.99 -1.19 0.01
CA LEU A 64 -3.79 -2.34 -0.39
C LEU A 64 -3.01 -3.21 -1.39
N THR A 65 -2.62 -4.42 -0.96
CA THR A 65 -1.95 -5.44 -1.79
C THR A 65 -2.78 -6.73 -1.87
N ILE A 66 -4.08 -6.56 -1.99
CA ILE A 66 -5.09 -7.61 -2.05
C ILE A 66 -5.56 -7.88 -3.48
N LYS A 67 -6.34 -8.94 -3.67
CA LYS A 67 -6.94 -9.24 -4.97
C LYS A 67 -8.18 -8.37 -5.23
N PRO A 68 -8.52 -8.06 -6.50
CA PRO A 68 -9.64 -7.17 -6.84
C PRO A 68 -10.97 -7.56 -6.17
N TYR A 69 -11.29 -8.86 -6.10
CA TYR A 69 -12.54 -9.36 -5.50
C TYR A 69 -12.60 -9.18 -3.96
N GLN A 70 -11.50 -8.81 -3.32
CA GLN A 70 -11.44 -8.59 -1.85
C GLN A 70 -11.65 -7.12 -1.47
N VAL A 71 -11.58 -6.20 -2.43
CA VAL A 71 -11.57 -4.75 -2.18
C VAL A 71 -12.80 -4.32 -1.37
N ASP A 72 -13.98 -4.68 -1.82
CA ASP A 72 -15.22 -4.24 -1.17
C ASP A 72 -15.34 -4.79 0.26
N THR A 73 -14.98 -6.04 0.48
CA THR A 73 -14.98 -6.65 1.82
C THR A 73 -14.02 -5.90 2.75
N VAL A 74 -12.78 -5.67 2.30
CA VAL A 74 -11.77 -4.98 3.10
C VAL A 74 -12.15 -3.54 3.39
N LEU A 75 -12.65 -2.80 2.39
CA LEU A 75 -13.09 -1.41 2.59
C LEU A 75 -14.29 -1.32 3.54
N THR A 76 -15.25 -2.24 3.46
CA THR A 76 -16.38 -2.30 4.40
C THR A 76 -15.91 -2.51 5.84
N GLU A 77 -14.84 -3.30 6.03
CA GLU A 77 -14.25 -3.57 7.35
C GLU A 77 -13.53 -2.34 7.91
N ILE A 78 -12.71 -1.65 7.11
CA ILE A 78 -11.81 -0.61 7.63
C ILE A 78 -12.41 0.81 7.64
N LEU A 79 -13.26 1.16 6.67
CA LEU A 79 -13.79 2.52 6.54
C LEU A 79 -14.52 3.05 7.79
N PRO A 80 -15.29 2.23 8.54
CA PRO A 80 -15.95 2.70 9.75
C PRO A 80 -15.01 3.14 10.87
N VAL A 81 -13.74 2.70 10.83
CA VAL A 81 -12.77 2.93 11.90
C VAL A 81 -11.62 3.86 11.52
N ILE A 82 -11.59 4.39 10.29
CA ILE A 82 -10.56 5.32 9.83
C ILE A 82 -11.13 6.68 9.46
N THR A 83 -10.30 7.72 9.56
CA THR A 83 -10.68 9.09 9.18
C THR A 83 -9.47 9.80 8.55
N ASN A 84 -9.67 10.51 7.45
CA ASN A 84 -8.66 11.33 6.77
C ASN A 84 -7.35 10.56 6.47
N LYS A 85 -7.48 9.37 5.87
CA LYS A 85 -6.32 8.52 5.55
C LYS A 85 -5.89 8.63 4.09
N THR A 86 -4.60 8.42 3.85
CA THR A 86 -4.05 8.14 2.53
C THR A 86 -4.12 6.65 2.26
N ILE A 87 -4.77 6.25 1.17
CA ILE A 87 -4.94 4.85 0.76
C ILE A 87 -4.27 4.66 -0.60
N ALA A 88 -3.16 3.93 -0.60
CA ALA A 88 -2.42 3.57 -1.80
C ALA A 88 -2.80 2.16 -2.24
N SER A 89 -3.34 2.03 -3.46
CA SER A 89 -3.79 0.75 -4.00
C SER A 89 -2.82 0.19 -5.03
N ALA A 90 -2.35 -1.04 -4.79
CA ALA A 90 -1.64 -1.87 -5.76
C ALA A 90 -2.58 -2.89 -6.44
N VAL A 91 -3.89 -2.70 -6.31
CA VAL A 91 -4.90 -3.62 -6.85
C VAL A 91 -5.03 -3.42 -8.36
N SER A 92 -4.80 -4.49 -9.14
CA SER A 92 -4.94 -4.45 -10.59
C SER A 92 -6.38 -4.11 -11.00
N GLY A 93 -6.54 -3.21 -12.00
CA GLY A 93 -7.83 -2.83 -12.54
C GLY A 93 -8.67 -1.88 -11.64
N LEU A 94 -8.18 -1.47 -10.48
CA LEU A 94 -8.85 -0.49 -9.62
C LEU A 94 -8.31 0.92 -9.93
N SER A 95 -9.12 1.72 -10.64
CA SER A 95 -8.77 3.10 -10.95
C SER A 95 -8.82 4.01 -9.71
N ILE A 96 -8.12 5.16 -9.78
CA ILE A 96 -8.16 6.19 -8.74
C ILE A 96 -9.59 6.68 -8.51
N GLU A 97 -10.34 6.89 -9.59
CA GLU A 97 -11.75 7.32 -9.51
C GLU A 97 -12.60 6.28 -8.76
N ASN A 98 -12.50 5.01 -9.15
CA ASN A 98 -13.26 3.94 -8.52
C ASN A 98 -12.86 3.75 -7.05
N LEU A 99 -11.56 3.82 -6.73
CA LEU A 99 -11.09 3.79 -5.35
C LEU A 99 -11.64 4.99 -4.57
N GLN A 100 -11.53 6.20 -5.11
CA GLN A 100 -12.00 7.43 -4.44
C GLN A 100 -13.51 7.39 -4.18
N ASN A 101 -14.30 6.89 -5.12
CA ASN A 101 -15.76 6.73 -4.94
C ASN A 101 -16.09 5.74 -3.82
N LYS A 102 -15.29 4.69 -3.66
CA LYS A 102 -15.47 3.69 -2.59
C LYS A 102 -15.06 4.21 -1.21
N ILE A 103 -13.96 4.96 -1.12
CA ILE A 103 -13.43 5.42 0.18
C ILE A 103 -13.99 6.76 0.65
N GLY A 104 -14.71 7.49 -0.22
CA GLY A 104 -15.29 8.79 0.10
C GLY A 104 -14.29 9.94 0.02
N ALA A 105 -14.81 11.18 0.12
CA ALA A 105 -14.04 12.41 -0.10
C ALA A 105 -13.06 12.76 1.03
N SER A 106 -13.24 12.19 2.22
CA SER A 106 -12.36 12.43 3.38
C SER A 106 -11.03 11.71 3.30
N HIS A 107 -10.88 10.75 2.38
CA HIS A 107 -9.66 9.99 2.18
C HIS A 107 -8.98 10.35 0.85
N SER A 108 -7.68 10.14 0.76
CA SER A 108 -6.89 10.36 -0.45
C SER A 108 -6.60 9.04 -1.16
N ALA A 109 -7.03 8.91 -2.42
CA ALA A 109 -6.79 7.75 -3.28
C ALA A 109 -5.51 7.93 -4.09
N ILE A 110 -4.60 6.96 -4.00
CA ILE A 110 -3.37 6.89 -4.80
C ILE A 110 -3.29 5.52 -5.44
N ARG A 111 -2.92 5.45 -6.71
CA ARG A 111 -2.66 4.18 -7.39
C ARG A 111 -1.17 3.95 -7.49
N ILE A 112 -0.72 2.76 -7.11
CA ILE A 112 0.68 2.37 -7.15
C ILE A 112 0.82 1.05 -7.90
N MET A 113 1.94 0.87 -8.60
CA MET A 113 2.28 -0.37 -9.29
C MET A 113 3.72 -0.76 -8.94
N PRO A 114 3.93 -1.32 -7.76
CA PRO A 114 5.22 -1.85 -7.33
C PRO A 114 5.44 -3.27 -7.87
N ASN A 115 6.67 -3.75 -7.71
CA ASN A 115 7.00 -5.14 -7.97
C ASN A 115 7.76 -5.78 -6.79
N ILE A 116 7.96 -7.10 -6.84
CA ILE A 116 8.60 -7.87 -5.76
C ILE A 116 10.08 -7.50 -5.55
N ALA A 117 10.72 -6.79 -6.47
CA ALA A 117 12.09 -6.30 -6.29
C ALA A 117 12.19 -5.24 -5.18
N ALA A 118 11.04 -4.75 -4.64
CA ALA A 118 10.99 -3.88 -3.48
C ALA A 118 11.75 -4.44 -2.26
N GLN A 119 11.72 -5.75 -2.04
CA GLN A 119 12.46 -6.40 -0.96
C GLN A 119 13.99 -6.25 -1.08
N PHE A 120 14.48 -5.91 -2.27
CA PHE A 120 15.90 -5.72 -2.57
C PHE A 120 16.29 -4.24 -2.76
N GLY A 121 15.35 -3.31 -2.58
CA GLY A 121 15.58 -1.89 -2.87
C GLY A 121 15.73 -1.58 -4.37
N ALA A 122 15.21 -2.44 -5.23
CA ALA A 122 15.35 -2.36 -6.68
C ALA A 122 13.99 -2.32 -7.41
N SER A 123 12.92 -1.90 -6.73
CA SER A 123 11.60 -1.76 -7.36
C SER A 123 11.58 -0.60 -8.35
N ALA A 124 10.83 -0.78 -9.44
CA ALA A 124 10.33 0.32 -10.26
C ALA A 124 8.83 0.47 -9.96
N THR A 125 8.46 1.41 -9.10
CA THR A 125 7.08 1.61 -8.67
C THR A 125 6.46 2.78 -9.38
N CYS A 126 5.59 2.54 -10.36
CA CYS A 126 4.80 3.61 -10.97
C CYS A 126 3.74 4.12 -9.98
N ILE A 127 3.58 5.45 -9.91
CA ILE A 127 2.62 6.10 -8.99
C ILE A 127 1.75 7.06 -9.81
N ALA A 128 0.44 7.01 -9.56
CA ALA A 128 -0.52 7.94 -10.13
C ALA A 128 -1.48 8.46 -9.05
N PHE A 129 -1.87 9.72 -9.19
CA PHE A 129 -2.81 10.40 -8.29
C PHE A 129 -3.47 11.58 -9.01
N ASN A 130 -4.64 12.00 -8.54
CA ASN A 130 -5.30 13.21 -9.00
C ASN A 130 -4.69 14.45 -8.34
N GLU A 131 -4.80 15.62 -8.97
CA GLU A 131 -4.22 16.88 -8.47
C GLU A 131 -4.64 17.20 -7.01
N LYS A 132 -5.91 16.90 -6.65
CA LYS A 132 -6.41 17.08 -5.28
C LYS A 132 -5.68 16.22 -4.23
N ASN A 133 -5.05 15.13 -4.63
CA ASN A 133 -4.33 14.20 -3.76
C ASN A 133 -2.80 14.39 -3.79
N LYS A 134 -2.31 15.43 -4.48
CA LYS A 134 -0.89 15.69 -4.70
C LYS A 134 -0.08 15.79 -3.40
N GLU A 135 -0.58 16.53 -2.42
CA GLU A 135 0.09 16.67 -1.12
C GLU A 135 0.16 15.33 -0.37
N ALA A 136 -0.96 14.57 -0.37
CA ALA A 136 -1.02 13.25 0.25
C ALA A 136 -0.14 12.21 -0.48
N ALA A 137 0.15 12.42 -1.76
CA ALA A 137 0.99 11.52 -2.56
C ALA A 137 2.48 11.70 -2.28
N GLN A 138 2.96 12.87 -1.85
CA GLN A 138 4.38 13.13 -1.64
C GLN A 138 5.05 12.13 -0.68
N PRO A 139 4.50 11.86 0.53
CA PRO A 139 5.05 10.85 1.42
C PRO A 139 5.06 9.43 0.81
N VAL A 140 4.08 9.12 -0.04
CA VAL A 140 4.02 7.81 -0.74
C VAL A 140 5.13 7.69 -1.78
N VAL A 141 5.35 8.74 -2.58
CA VAL A 141 6.45 8.79 -3.55
C VAL A 141 7.79 8.61 -2.83
N GLN A 142 8.02 9.35 -1.74
CA GLN A 142 9.26 9.24 -0.98
C GLN A 142 9.47 7.83 -0.40
N LEU A 143 8.40 7.22 0.13
CA LEU A 143 8.46 5.85 0.67
C LEU A 143 8.88 4.85 -0.39
N PHE A 144 8.33 4.95 -1.61
CA PHE A 144 8.70 4.04 -2.70
C PHE A 144 10.06 4.37 -3.34
N GLN A 145 10.55 5.61 -3.23
CA GLN A 145 11.93 5.97 -3.59
C GLN A 145 12.96 5.28 -2.68
N ASP A 146 12.63 5.05 -1.42
CA ASP A 146 13.48 4.26 -0.52
C ASP A 146 13.58 2.77 -0.96
N LEU A 147 12.63 2.30 -1.78
CA LEU A 147 12.58 0.91 -2.29
C LEU A 147 13.08 0.76 -3.74
N GLY A 148 13.54 1.85 -4.37
CA GLY A 148 14.03 1.85 -5.75
C GLY A 148 13.65 3.13 -6.49
N THR A 149 13.14 3.03 -7.71
CA THR A 149 12.63 4.18 -8.47
C THR A 149 11.12 4.31 -8.33
N ALA A 150 10.62 5.55 -8.22
CA ALA A 150 9.19 5.82 -8.04
C ALA A 150 8.70 6.91 -9.01
N PRO A 151 8.65 6.65 -10.34
CA PRO A 151 8.16 7.61 -11.32
C PRO A 151 6.67 7.89 -11.13
N ILE A 152 6.31 9.18 -11.19
CA ILE A 152 4.92 9.61 -11.28
C ILE A 152 4.51 9.57 -12.75
N ILE A 153 3.42 8.88 -13.06
CA ILE A 153 2.92 8.73 -14.43
C ILE A 153 1.43 9.07 -14.50
N ASP A 154 0.94 9.34 -15.71
CA ASP A 154 -0.51 9.43 -15.97
C ASP A 154 -1.16 8.07 -15.66
N GLU A 155 -2.32 8.08 -15.01
CA GLU A 155 -3.05 6.85 -14.67
C GLU A 155 -3.35 5.98 -15.90
N LYS A 156 -3.55 6.58 -17.07
CA LYS A 156 -3.78 5.86 -18.33
C LYS A 156 -2.64 4.92 -18.73
N LEU A 157 -1.43 5.18 -18.23
CA LEU A 157 -0.25 4.36 -18.50
C LEU A 157 -0.08 3.22 -17.49
N MET A 158 -0.87 3.19 -16.40
CA MET A 158 -0.72 2.19 -15.34
C MET A 158 -0.95 0.75 -15.81
N ASP A 159 -1.89 0.56 -16.74
CA ASP A 159 -2.16 -0.79 -17.26
C ASP A 159 -1.03 -1.28 -18.16
N ALA A 160 -0.39 -0.40 -18.93
CA ALA A 160 0.83 -0.71 -19.67
C ALA A 160 2.02 -0.97 -18.71
N ALA A 161 2.14 -0.20 -17.64
CA ALA A 161 3.17 -0.40 -16.61
C ALA A 161 3.03 -1.77 -15.92
N THR A 162 1.80 -2.30 -15.78
CA THR A 162 1.54 -3.62 -15.19
C THR A 162 2.19 -4.76 -16.00
N VAL A 163 2.36 -4.58 -17.31
CA VAL A 163 3.00 -5.58 -18.18
C VAL A 163 4.52 -5.60 -17.99
N LEU A 164 5.10 -4.52 -17.48
CA LEU A 164 6.55 -4.33 -17.29
C LEU A 164 7.00 -4.54 -15.84
N ALA A 165 6.07 -4.63 -14.90
CA ALA A 165 6.30 -4.85 -13.48
C ALA A 165 6.29 -6.36 -13.13
#